data_44f503c9f978853423eeae695bf6ec7e
#
_entry.id   44f503c9f978853423eeae695bf6ec7e
#
_cell.length_a   1.000
_cell.length_b   1.000
_cell.length_c   1.000
_cell.angle_alpha   90.00
_cell.angle_beta   90.00
_cell.angle_gamma   90.00
#
_symmetry.space_group_name_H-M   'P 1'
#
loop_
_entity.id
_entity.type
_entity.pdbx_description
1 polymer ?
#
loop_
_entity_poly.entity_id
_entity_poly.type
_entity_poly.pdbx_seq_one_letter_code
_entity_poly.pdbx_strand_id
1 'polypeptide(L)'
;FEDSQYDGDVDFFGSTYRGSVTFANASYDRRVRLSGSTYGLHADLSGCVYRDQALLSGCVYAADVSLRECQYRGNIADFSWCVYRENADLAGSIYEGATDFSQSVWHGKARLTGCMYFKNVNFASSTYRERADFGGSTFNRDTDFSGSTYQKAVVLGDSVYGEQTNL
;
A
#
# COMPACT_ATOMS: atom_id res chain seq x y z
N PHE A 1 -9.67 -14.69 8.28
CA PHE A 1 -8.22 -14.62 8.59
C PHE A 1 -7.91 -13.47 9.57
N GLU A 2 -8.95 -12.88 10.19
CA GLU A 2 -8.82 -11.80 11.17
C GLU A 2 -8.10 -12.29 12.42
N ASP A 3 -7.30 -11.41 13.06
CA ASP A 3 -6.55 -11.67 14.30
C ASP A 3 -5.64 -12.92 14.26
N SER A 4 -5.26 -13.35 13.07
CA SER A 4 -4.48 -14.57 12.87
C SER A 4 -2.98 -14.32 12.98
N GLN A 5 -2.26 -15.30 13.52
CA GLN A 5 -0.80 -15.29 13.54
C GLN A 5 -0.25 -16.38 12.61
N TYR A 6 0.74 -16.00 11.81
CA TYR A 6 1.40 -16.88 10.83
C TYR A 6 2.91 -16.89 11.11
N ASP A 7 3.43 -17.99 11.60
CA ASP A 7 4.85 -18.13 11.96
C ASP A 7 5.74 -18.53 10.75
N GLY A 8 5.11 -19.03 9.68
CA GLY A 8 5.78 -19.45 8.43
C GLY A 8 5.52 -18.52 7.27
N ASP A 9 6.12 -18.85 6.12
CA ASP A 9 5.79 -18.18 4.85
C ASP A 9 4.32 -18.37 4.51
N VAL A 10 3.67 -17.30 4.07
CA VAL A 10 2.28 -17.30 3.62
C VAL A 10 2.25 -17.02 2.13
N ASP A 11 1.68 -17.92 1.35
CA ASP A 11 1.55 -17.78 -0.09
C ASP A 11 0.10 -17.90 -0.54
N PHE A 12 -0.49 -16.76 -0.90
CA PHE A 12 -1.80 -16.62 -1.52
C PHE A 12 -1.69 -16.06 -2.95
N PHE A 13 -0.54 -16.27 -3.61
CA PHE A 13 -0.29 -15.78 -4.96
C PHE A 13 -1.40 -16.16 -5.94
N GLY A 14 -1.86 -15.18 -6.72
CA GLY A 14 -2.85 -15.39 -7.77
C GLY A 14 -4.23 -15.81 -7.27
N SER A 15 -4.52 -15.60 -5.99
CA SER A 15 -5.80 -15.99 -5.38
C SER A 15 -6.95 -15.11 -5.84
N THR A 16 -8.16 -15.67 -5.93
CA THR A 16 -9.37 -14.93 -6.26
C THR A 16 -10.37 -15.00 -5.12
N TYR A 17 -10.63 -13.84 -4.51
CA TYR A 17 -11.63 -13.66 -3.46
C TYR A 17 -12.88 -13.03 -4.06
N ARG A 18 -13.95 -13.81 -4.27
CA ARG A 18 -15.19 -13.31 -4.88
C ARG A 18 -16.08 -12.56 -3.90
N GLY A 19 -16.01 -12.88 -2.62
CA GLY A 19 -16.70 -12.20 -1.52
C GLY A 19 -15.79 -11.18 -0.84
N SER A 20 -16.32 -10.53 0.18
CA SER A 20 -15.49 -9.72 1.09
C SER A 20 -14.52 -10.62 1.84
N VAL A 21 -13.31 -10.11 2.08
CA VAL A 21 -12.29 -10.83 2.83
C VAL A 21 -11.67 -9.92 3.88
N THR A 22 -11.42 -10.48 5.07
CA THR A 22 -10.67 -9.78 6.11
C THR A 22 -9.44 -10.58 6.51
N PHE A 23 -8.32 -9.86 6.54
CA PHE A 23 -7.04 -10.24 7.14
C PHE A 23 -6.70 -9.29 8.29
N ALA A 24 -7.64 -8.45 8.71
CA ALA A 24 -7.40 -7.39 9.68
C ALA A 24 -6.68 -7.90 10.94
N ASN A 25 -5.76 -7.09 11.45
CA ASN A 25 -4.95 -7.35 12.65
C ASN A 25 -4.09 -8.64 12.58
N ALA A 26 -3.92 -9.22 11.40
CA ALA A 26 -3.09 -10.42 11.26
C ALA A 26 -1.60 -10.08 11.42
N SER A 27 -0.85 -11.04 11.98
CA SER A 27 0.60 -10.93 12.17
C SER A 27 1.32 -12.00 11.35
N TYR A 28 2.32 -11.57 10.60
CA TYR A 28 3.10 -12.42 9.71
C TYR A 28 4.57 -12.33 10.10
N ASP A 29 5.14 -13.42 10.59
CA ASP A 29 6.53 -13.47 11.05
C ASP A 29 7.53 -13.66 9.89
N ARG A 30 7.08 -14.22 8.78
CA ARG A 30 7.86 -14.49 7.59
C ARG A 30 7.25 -13.81 6.37
N ARG A 31 7.80 -14.11 5.20
CA ARG A 31 7.35 -13.55 3.93
C ARG A 31 5.87 -13.82 3.66
N VAL A 32 5.17 -12.78 3.24
CA VAL A 32 3.79 -12.86 2.75
C VAL A 32 3.76 -12.54 1.27
N ARG A 33 3.11 -13.41 0.50
CA ARG A 33 2.91 -13.22 -0.93
C ARG A 33 1.42 -13.24 -1.26
N LEU A 34 0.89 -12.08 -1.57
CA LEU A 34 -0.49 -11.87 -2.02
C LEU A 34 -0.52 -11.41 -3.49
N SER A 35 0.65 -11.32 -4.14
CA SER A 35 0.81 -10.74 -5.48
C SER A 35 -0.09 -11.42 -6.52
N GLY A 36 -0.57 -10.62 -7.48
CA GLY A 36 -1.43 -11.11 -8.57
C GLY A 36 -2.83 -11.52 -8.13
N SER A 37 -3.23 -11.24 -6.90
CA SER A 37 -4.54 -11.64 -6.38
C SER A 37 -5.64 -10.67 -6.78
N THR A 38 -6.86 -11.18 -6.89
CA THR A 38 -8.06 -10.39 -7.21
C THR A 38 -9.04 -10.41 -6.04
N TYR A 39 -9.42 -9.21 -5.58
CA TYR A 39 -10.39 -8.98 -4.51
C TYR A 39 -11.67 -8.41 -5.13
N GLY A 40 -12.72 -9.23 -5.23
CA GLY A 40 -13.96 -8.89 -5.94
C GLY A 40 -14.88 -7.94 -5.17
N LEU A 41 -14.86 -8.00 -3.86
CA LEU A 41 -15.57 -7.09 -2.95
C LEU A 41 -14.59 -6.46 -1.97
N HIS A 42 -15.11 -5.83 -0.89
CA HIS A 42 -14.29 -5.16 0.11
C HIS A 42 -13.19 -6.08 0.67
N ALA A 43 -11.97 -5.57 0.72
CA ALA A 43 -10.82 -6.24 1.32
C ALA A 43 -10.31 -5.42 2.52
N ASP A 44 -10.29 -6.04 3.69
CA ASP A 44 -9.75 -5.42 4.90
C ASP A 44 -8.45 -6.12 5.31
N LEU A 45 -7.34 -5.39 5.17
CA LEU A 45 -6.00 -5.79 5.59
C LEU A 45 -5.46 -4.79 6.65
N SER A 46 -6.35 -4.04 7.32
CA SER A 46 -5.94 -3.02 8.29
C SER A 46 -5.30 -3.62 9.54
N GLY A 47 -4.43 -2.85 10.19
CA GLY A 47 -3.79 -3.22 11.46
C GLY A 47 -2.80 -4.37 11.36
N CYS A 48 -2.49 -4.86 10.15
CA CYS A 48 -1.58 -5.99 9.97
C CYS A 48 -0.13 -5.65 10.32
N VAL A 49 0.60 -6.64 10.81
CA VAL A 49 2.05 -6.55 11.08
C VAL A 49 2.80 -7.54 10.20
N TYR A 50 3.61 -7.01 9.29
CA TYR A 50 4.48 -7.78 8.40
C TYR A 50 5.94 -7.64 8.88
N ARG A 51 6.51 -8.71 9.47
CA ARG A 51 7.88 -8.68 10.02
C ARG A 51 8.96 -8.97 9.00
N ASP A 52 8.61 -9.56 7.86
CA ASP A 52 9.48 -9.79 6.71
C ASP A 52 8.84 -9.21 5.45
N GLN A 53 9.19 -9.70 4.27
CA GLN A 53 8.71 -9.16 2.99
C GLN A 53 7.19 -9.24 2.86
N ALA A 54 6.58 -8.13 2.49
CA ALA A 54 5.17 -8.03 2.14
C ALA A 54 5.04 -7.80 0.62
N LEU A 55 4.67 -8.84 -0.13
CA LEU A 55 4.58 -8.81 -1.58
C LEU A 55 3.11 -8.78 -2.00
N LEU A 56 2.61 -7.62 -2.38
CA LEU A 56 1.23 -7.36 -2.79
C LEU A 56 1.14 -6.82 -4.23
N SER A 57 2.22 -6.96 -5.03
CA SER A 57 2.26 -6.40 -6.38
C SER A 57 1.27 -7.06 -7.34
N GLY A 58 0.81 -6.29 -8.32
CA GLY A 58 -0.11 -6.76 -9.37
C GLY A 58 -1.50 -7.16 -8.88
N CYS A 59 -1.90 -6.74 -7.68
CA CYS A 59 -3.23 -7.03 -7.15
C CYS A 59 -4.31 -6.18 -7.81
N VAL A 60 -5.52 -6.73 -7.92
CA VAL A 60 -6.71 -6.00 -8.37
C VAL A 60 -7.73 -5.93 -7.24
N TYR A 61 -8.01 -4.72 -6.76
CA TYR A 61 -9.04 -4.45 -5.77
C TYR A 61 -10.26 -3.85 -6.52
N ALA A 62 -11.32 -4.66 -6.66
CA ALA A 62 -12.49 -4.26 -7.43
C ALA A 62 -13.49 -3.38 -6.64
N ALA A 63 -13.35 -3.33 -5.32
CA ALA A 63 -14.11 -2.48 -4.41
C ALA A 63 -13.14 -1.78 -3.44
N ASP A 64 -13.66 -1.11 -2.41
CA ASP A 64 -12.84 -0.43 -1.40
C ASP A 64 -11.87 -1.40 -0.73
N VAL A 65 -10.64 -0.93 -0.48
CA VAL A 65 -9.63 -1.66 0.27
C VAL A 65 -9.12 -0.84 1.44
N SER A 66 -8.99 -1.48 2.59
CA SER A 66 -8.36 -0.91 3.79
C SER A 66 -7.01 -1.59 4.05
N LEU A 67 -5.96 -0.79 4.09
CA LEU A 67 -4.59 -1.15 4.45
C LEU A 67 -4.07 -0.20 5.55
N ARG A 68 -5.01 0.33 6.36
CA ARG A 68 -4.72 1.36 7.37
C ARG A 68 -3.92 0.78 8.53
N GLU A 69 -3.09 1.65 9.12
CA GLU A 69 -2.45 1.37 10.42
C GLU A 69 -1.61 0.09 10.41
N CYS A 70 -1.13 -0.31 9.21
CA CYS A 70 -0.27 -1.47 9.05
C CYS A 70 1.19 -1.13 9.41
N GLN A 71 1.92 -2.16 9.83
CA GLN A 71 3.35 -2.06 10.11
C GLN A 71 4.13 -3.00 9.20
N TYR A 72 4.87 -2.43 8.25
CA TYR A 72 5.75 -3.15 7.31
C TYR A 72 7.19 -3.04 7.82
N ARG A 73 7.60 -4.01 8.66
CA ARG A 73 8.90 -4.03 9.34
C ARG A 73 10.00 -4.72 8.53
N GLY A 74 9.62 -5.45 7.49
CA GLY A 74 10.55 -6.10 6.59
C GLY A 74 11.31 -5.12 5.67
N ASN A 75 12.26 -5.64 4.93
CA ASN A 75 13.09 -4.84 4.03
C ASN A 75 12.36 -4.33 2.78
N ILE A 76 11.24 -4.94 2.40
CA ILE A 76 10.43 -4.59 1.21
C ILE A 76 8.94 -4.68 1.53
N ALA A 77 8.20 -3.65 1.10
CA ALA A 77 6.75 -3.64 0.97
C ALA A 77 6.42 -3.30 -0.51
N ASP A 78 6.00 -4.29 -1.28
CA ASP A 78 5.78 -4.16 -2.73
C ASP A 78 4.29 -4.13 -3.06
N PHE A 79 3.80 -2.96 -3.50
CA PHE A 79 2.43 -2.68 -3.97
C PHE A 79 2.42 -2.24 -5.44
N SER A 80 3.51 -2.47 -6.17
CA SER A 80 3.63 -2.03 -7.56
C SER A 80 2.61 -2.71 -8.49
N TRP A 81 2.26 -2.07 -9.59
CA TRP A 81 1.35 -2.61 -10.61
C TRP A 81 -0.07 -2.94 -10.11
N CYS A 82 -0.48 -2.40 -8.98
CA CYS A 82 -1.82 -2.63 -8.44
C CYS A 82 -2.88 -1.80 -9.16
N VAL A 83 -4.11 -2.33 -9.20
CA VAL A 83 -5.28 -1.63 -9.71
C VAL A 83 -6.30 -1.49 -8.59
N TYR A 84 -6.54 -0.25 -8.16
CA TYR A 84 -7.54 0.11 -7.16
C TYR A 84 -8.73 0.73 -7.88
N ARG A 85 -9.84 -0.01 -8.01
CA ARG A 85 -11.02 0.44 -8.77
C ARG A 85 -11.91 1.39 -8.00
N GLU A 86 -11.97 1.24 -6.68
CA GLU A 86 -12.67 2.12 -5.75
C GLU A 86 -11.65 2.75 -4.78
N ASN A 87 -12.08 3.22 -3.61
CA ASN A 87 -11.18 3.91 -2.69
C ASN A 87 -10.19 2.95 -2.04
N ALA A 88 -8.96 3.41 -1.88
CA ALA A 88 -7.91 2.72 -1.15
C ALA A 88 -7.42 3.59 0.01
N ASP A 89 -7.49 3.06 1.21
CA ASP A 89 -7.07 3.72 2.44
C ASP A 89 -5.88 3.01 3.08
N LEU A 90 -4.71 3.67 3.05
CA LEU A 90 -3.44 3.21 3.62
C LEU A 90 -2.97 4.11 4.78
N ALA A 91 -3.85 4.99 5.25
CA ALA A 91 -3.48 6.02 6.22
C ALA A 91 -2.90 5.45 7.52
N GLY A 92 -1.96 6.17 8.12
CA GLY A 92 -1.37 5.85 9.41
C GLY A 92 -0.41 4.65 9.40
N SER A 93 -0.03 4.16 8.22
CA SER A 93 0.85 2.98 8.11
C SER A 93 2.33 3.35 8.24
N ILE A 94 3.13 2.41 8.72
CA ILE A 94 4.57 2.55 8.97
C ILE A 94 5.32 1.59 8.05
N TYR A 95 6.27 2.12 7.29
CA TYR A 95 7.10 1.39 6.33
C TYR A 95 8.58 1.51 6.73
N GLU A 96 9.14 0.46 7.33
CA GLU A 96 10.54 0.45 7.77
C GLU A 96 11.52 0.07 6.65
N GLY A 97 11.05 -0.66 5.63
CA GLY A 97 11.80 -1.04 4.43
C GLY A 97 11.54 -0.16 3.23
N ALA A 98 12.20 -0.47 2.11
CA ALA A 98 11.88 0.13 0.82
C ALA A 98 10.44 -0.18 0.42
N THR A 99 9.74 0.82 -0.10
CA THR A 99 8.31 0.68 -0.44
C THR A 99 8.07 1.05 -1.90
N ASP A 100 7.36 0.20 -2.62
CA ASP A 100 7.08 0.41 -4.03
C ASP A 100 5.56 0.43 -4.30
N PHE A 101 5.06 1.58 -4.75
CA PHE A 101 3.69 1.80 -5.23
C PHE A 101 3.66 2.12 -6.72
N SER A 102 4.79 2.01 -7.41
CA SER A 102 4.93 2.46 -8.79
C SER A 102 4.01 1.71 -9.77
N GLN A 103 3.76 2.35 -10.90
CA GLN A 103 3.02 1.78 -12.02
C GLN A 103 1.59 1.33 -11.67
N SER A 104 1.03 1.86 -10.60
CA SER A 104 -0.28 1.52 -10.10
C SER A 104 -1.37 2.46 -10.64
N VAL A 105 -2.59 1.95 -10.75
CA VAL A 105 -3.74 2.72 -11.23
C VAL A 105 -4.77 2.84 -10.12
N TRP A 106 -5.03 4.09 -9.70
CA TRP A 106 -5.96 4.45 -8.65
C TRP A 106 -7.18 5.14 -9.27
N HIS A 107 -8.29 4.40 -9.42
CA HIS A 107 -9.53 4.94 -9.99
C HIS A 107 -10.34 5.72 -8.96
N GLY A 108 -10.38 5.26 -7.71
CA GLY A 108 -10.99 5.94 -6.58
C GLY A 108 -9.99 6.82 -5.83
N LYS A 109 -10.38 7.32 -4.66
CA LYS A 109 -9.52 8.14 -3.81
C LYS A 109 -8.37 7.29 -3.25
N ALA A 110 -7.16 7.81 -3.35
CA ALA A 110 -5.97 7.25 -2.71
C ALA A 110 -5.68 8.04 -1.43
N ARG A 111 -5.79 7.40 -0.27
CA ARG A 111 -5.51 8.02 1.02
C ARG A 111 -4.28 7.39 1.66
N LEU A 112 -3.19 8.15 1.70
CA LEU A 112 -1.90 7.76 2.29
C LEU A 112 -1.46 8.80 3.35
N THR A 113 -2.45 9.35 4.08
CA THR A 113 -2.20 10.42 5.06
C THR A 113 -1.55 9.88 6.32
N GLY A 114 -0.62 10.66 6.91
CA GLY A 114 0.02 10.33 8.18
C GLY A 114 0.88 9.08 8.15
N CYS A 115 1.36 8.68 6.97
CA CYS A 115 2.27 7.53 6.82
C CYS A 115 3.71 7.91 7.17
N MET A 116 4.48 6.93 7.65
CA MET A 116 5.92 7.10 7.91
C MET A 116 6.72 6.15 7.02
N TYR A 117 7.61 6.70 6.18
CA TYR A 117 8.50 5.96 5.30
C TYR A 117 9.95 6.15 5.76
N PHE A 118 10.57 5.09 6.27
CA PHE A 118 11.95 5.15 6.80
C PHE A 118 13.03 4.95 5.74
N LYS A 119 12.68 4.37 4.60
CA LYS A 119 13.56 4.14 3.44
C LYS A 119 12.96 4.80 2.21
N ASN A 120 13.58 4.56 1.05
CA ASN A 120 13.10 5.10 -0.22
C ASN A 120 11.69 4.60 -0.53
N VAL A 121 10.86 5.49 -1.06
CA VAL A 121 9.52 5.17 -1.53
C VAL A 121 9.33 5.59 -2.98
N ASN A 122 8.76 4.69 -3.75
CA ASN A 122 8.55 4.86 -5.18
C ASN A 122 7.05 4.91 -5.49
N PHE A 123 6.57 6.03 -6.00
CA PHE A 123 5.22 6.23 -6.53
C PHE A 123 5.23 6.48 -8.05
N ALA A 124 6.40 6.36 -8.70
CA ALA A 124 6.59 6.76 -10.08
C ALA A 124 5.68 6.04 -11.08
N SER A 125 5.39 6.71 -12.18
CA SER A 125 4.61 6.17 -13.30
C SER A 125 3.21 5.67 -12.92
N SER A 126 2.64 6.20 -11.84
CA SER A 126 1.30 5.85 -11.37
C SER A 126 0.23 6.81 -11.90
N THR A 127 -1.00 6.34 -12.02
CA THR A 127 -2.14 7.15 -12.46
C THR A 127 -3.16 7.28 -11.33
N TYR A 128 -3.43 8.53 -10.91
CA TYR A 128 -4.42 8.88 -9.90
C TYR A 128 -5.58 9.61 -10.58
N ARG A 129 -6.76 8.96 -10.67
CA ARG A 129 -7.94 9.52 -11.35
C ARG A 129 -8.80 10.38 -10.46
N GLU A 130 -8.79 10.11 -9.16
CA GLU A 130 -9.46 10.89 -8.14
C GLU A 130 -8.42 11.53 -7.19
N ARG A 131 -8.86 12.13 -6.08
CA ARG A 131 -7.98 12.79 -5.11
C ARG A 131 -6.94 11.81 -4.55
N ALA A 132 -5.67 12.19 -4.63
CA ALA A 132 -4.56 11.54 -3.95
C ALA A 132 -4.12 12.39 -2.75
N ASP A 133 -4.14 11.80 -1.55
CA ASP A 133 -3.85 12.50 -0.31
C ASP A 133 -2.68 11.85 0.43
N PHE A 134 -1.55 12.54 0.45
CA PHE A 134 -0.31 12.16 1.14
C PHE A 134 -0.05 13.05 2.36
N GLY A 135 -1.00 13.92 2.72
CA GLY A 135 -0.82 14.95 3.75
C GLY A 135 -0.41 14.41 5.11
N GLY A 136 0.42 15.15 5.83
CA GLY A 136 0.92 14.78 7.15
C GLY A 136 1.85 13.57 7.18
N SER A 137 2.35 13.13 6.04
CA SER A 137 3.26 11.98 5.96
C SER A 137 4.72 12.39 6.11
N THR A 138 5.56 11.46 6.58
CA THR A 138 7.00 11.67 6.74
C THR A 138 7.76 10.74 5.81
N PHE A 139 8.59 11.33 4.95
CA PHE A 139 9.45 10.66 3.99
C PHE A 139 10.90 10.88 4.39
N ASN A 140 11.54 9.92 5.05
CA ASN A 140 12.89 10.10 5.61
C ASN A 140 14.00 9.98 4.57
N ARG A 141 13.74 9.40 3.40
CA ARG A 141 14.68 9.19 2.31
C ARG A 141 14.09 9.66 0.98
N ASP A 142 14.69 9.21 -0.12
CA ASP A 142 14.24 9.59 -1.45
C ASP A 142 12.80 9.18 -1.71
N THR A 143 12.06 10.11 -2.32
CA THR A 143 10.66 9.91 -2.70
C THR A 143 10.52 10.20 -4.18
N ASP A 144 10.04 9.24 -4.96
CA ASP A 144 9.89 9.38 -6.40
C ASP A 144 8.42 9.36 -6.82
N PHE A 145 7.95 10.48 -7.35
CA PHE A 145 6.63 10.63 -7.97
C PHE A 145 6.73 10.82 -9.50
N SER A 146 7.92 10.70 -10.07
CA SER A 146 8.17 11.05 -11.47
C SER A 146 7.31 10.26 -12.44
N GLY A 147 6.93 10.89 -13.54
CA GLY A 147 6.10 10.27 -14.56
C GLY A 147 4.67 9.92 -14.14
N SER A 148 4.26 10.32 -12.94
CA SER A 148 2.91 10.07 -12.46
C SER A 148 1.90 11.07 -13.02
N THR A 149 0.67 10.62 -13.22
CA THR A 149 -0.44 11.44 -13.73
C THR A 149 -1.51 11.62 -12.66
N TYR A 150 -1.87 12.88 -12.39
CA TYR A 150 -2.89 13.25 -11.44
C TYR A 150 -4.03 13.98 -12.15
N GLN A 151 -5.22 13.38 -12.19
CA GLN A 151 -6.38 13.97 -12.89
C GLN A 151 -7.19 14.90 -11.97
N LYS A 152 -7.03 14.78 -10.65
CA LYS A 152 -7.68 15.60 -9.63
C LYS A 152 -6.63 16.15 -8.64
N ALA A 153 -7.11 16.69 -7.53
CA ALA A 153 -6.24 17.29 -6.52
C ALA A 153 -5.28 16.28 -5.88
N VAL A 154 -4.03 16.72 -5.74
CA VAL A 154 -3.00 16.07 -4.93
C VAL A 154 -2.80 16.90 -3.68
N VAL A 155 -2.75 16.26 -2.53
CA VAL A 155 -2.49 16.91 -1.24
C VAL A 155 -1.17 16.38 -0.70
N LEU A 156 -0.23 17.29 -0.51
CA LEU A 156 1.10 17.05 0.06
C LEU A 156 1.34 17.92 1.32
N GLY A 157 0.29 18.62 1.76
CA GLY A 157 0.40 19.55 2.89
C GLY A 157 0.80 18.85 4.19
N ASP A 158 1.54 19.58 5.03
CA ASP A 158 2.03 19.12 6.33
C ASP A 158 2.94 17.88 6.28
N SER A 159 3.43 17.53 5.08
CA SER A 159 4.36 16.41 4.90
C SER A 159 5.81 16.85 5.08
N VAL A 160 6.64 15.95 5.61
CA VAL A 160 8.08 16.17 5.83
C VAL A 160 8.86 15.32 4.84
N TYR A 161 9.81 15.93 4.13
CA TYR A 161 10.68 15.29 3.15
C TYR A 161 12.14 15.38 3.63
N GLY A 162 12.81 14.24 3.82
CA GLY A 162 14.14 14.17 4.41
C GLY A 162 15.29 14.31 3.41
N GLU A 163 15.15 13.74 2.22
CA GLU A 163 16.20 13.76 1.18
C GLU A 163 15.61 14.26 -0.16
N GLN A 164 15.88 13.57 -1.27
CA GLN A 164 15.42 14.01 -2.58
C GLN A 164 13.95 13.67 -2.81
N THR A 165 13.21 14.62 -3.37
CA THR A 165 11.84 14.41 -3.85
C THR A 165 11.80 14.71 -5.33
N ASN A 166 11.45 13.72 -6.13
CA ASN A 166 11.29 13.83 -7.57
C ASN A 166 9.78 13.85 -7.90
N LEU A 167 9.32 14.93 -8.55
CA LEU A 167 7.90 15.18 -8.87
C LEU A 167 7.62 15.03 -10.35
#